data_f8b450b6108944968a7c6c080235f395
#
_entry.id   f8b450b6108944968a7c6c080235f395
#
_cell.length_a   1.000
_cell.length_b   1.000
_cell.length_c   1.000
_cell.angle_alpha   90.00
_cell.angle_beta   90.00
_cell.angle_gamma   90.00
#
_symmetry.space_group_name_H-M   'P 1'
#
loop_
_entity.id
_entity.type
_entity.pdbx_description
1 polymer ?
#
loop_
_entity_poly.entity_id
_entity_poly.type
_entity_poly.pdbx_seq_one_letter_code
_entity_poly.pdbx_strand_id
1 'polypeptide(L)'
;MLALTHAHPDHMYHADEFQTVCLGKADIQAWKGPLKLATDVLVGLRKLPKKKFPVETYVPVTGHTRIDLGGNVIEVIEAPGHTPGSVLYVDHKHRCVFTGDAVGSGMFVLMALPGCLKLSDYRESLAHLLKALEPVSDYRMYGGHLNQEHGAGERGESYYNPVTIEVVQDLYTLCGKLLQKEILPRGKGFLCAQYGRAEIQLRRDQLR
;
A
#
# COMPACT_ATOMS: atom_id res chain seq x y z
N MET A 1 -0.45 14.98 15.65
CA MET A 1 -0.38 14.81 14.17
C MET A 1 -0.57 13.35 13.83
N LEU A 2 -1.24 13.05 12.70
CA LEU A 2 -1.40 11.73 12.12
C LEU A 2 -0.76 11.73 10.74
N ALA A 3 0.07 10.74 10.42
CA ALA A 3 0.64 10.52 9.08
C ALA A 3 0.02 9.26 8.48
N LEU A 4 -0.76 9.42 7.41
CA LEU A 4 -1.48 8.34 6.74
C LEU A 4 -0.66 7.81 5.56
N THR A 5 -0.53 6.49 5.45
CA THR A 5 0.12 5.87 4.30
C THR A 5 -0.70 5.98 3.02
N HIS A 6 -2.04 5.99 3.13
CA HIS A 6 -2.96 6.12 1.99
C HIS A 6 -4.40 6.41 2.45
N ALA A 7 -5.29 6.71 1.50
CA ALA A 7 -6.66 7.19 1.74
C ALA A 7 -7.72 6.06 1.72
N HIS A 8 -7.49 4.93 2.41
CA HIS A 8 -8.56 3.95 2.64
C HIS A 8 -9.17 4.10 4.04
N PRO A 9 -10.46 3.78 4.23
CA PRO A 9 -11.20 4.10 5.45
C PRO A 9 -10.65 3.42 6.70
N ASP A 10 -10.08 2.23 6.58
CA ASP A 10 -9.50 1.49 7.70
C ASP A 10 -8.18 2.08 8.20
N HIS A 11 -7.54 2.96 7.41
CA HIS A 11 -6.35 3.71 7.80
C HIS A 11 -6.68 5.13 8.26
N MET A 12 -7.77 5.73 7.78
CA MET A 12 -8.12 7.11 8.05
C MET A 12 -9.39 7.32 8.89
N TYR A 13 -10.01 6.24 9.39
CA TYR A 13 -11.33 6.32 10.04
C TYR A 13 -11.35 7.23 11.27
N HIS A 14 -10.25 7.32 12.00
CA HIS A 14 -10.08 8.17 13.19
C HIS A 14 -9.27 9.46 12.92
N ALA A 15 -9.12 9.84 11.64
CA ALA A 15 -8.32 11.02 11.28
C ALA A 15 -8.84 12.34 11.87
N ASP A 16 -10.14 12.43 12.14
CA ASP A 16 -10.79 13.60 12.77
C ASP A 16 -10.43 13.78 14.26
N GLU A 17 -9.79 12.82 14.89
CA GLU A 17 -9.27 12.93 16.26
C GLU A 17 -7.94 13.71 16.31
N PHE A 18 -7.36 14.05 15.16
CA PHE A 18 -6.07 14.70 15.04
C PHE A 18 -6.19 16.11 14.42
N GLN A 19 -5.51 17.09 15.02
CA GLN A 19 -5.49 18.47 14.50
C GLN A 19 -4.78 18.60 13.15
N THR A 20 -3.76 17.77 12.93
CA THR A 20 -2.97 17.76 11.68
C THR A 20 -2.96 16.36 11.14
N VAL A 21 -3.39 16.20 9.90
CA VAL A 21 -3.38 14.92 9.18
C VAL A 21 -2.57 15.08 7.91
N CYS A 22 -1.54 14.26 7.73
CA CYS A 22 -0.73 14.21 6.51
C CYS A 22 -1.20 13.05 5.62
N LEU A 23 -1.28 13.29 4.31
CA LEU A 23 -1.68 12.29 3.32
C LEU A 23 -0.94 12.53 2.01
N GLY A 24 -0.65 11.46 1.27
CA GLY A 24 -0.04 11.55 -0.06
C GLY A 24 -0.80 12.50 -0.98
N LYS A 25 -0.08 13.44 -1.60
CA LYS A 25 -0.66 14.50 -2.45
C LYS A 25 -1.57 13.95 -3.54
N ALA A 26 -1.18 12.84 -4.17
CA ALA A 26 -1.96 12.26 -5.24
C ALA A 26 -3.29 11.64 -4.74
N ASP A 27 -3.36 11.14 -3.50
CA ASP A 27 -4.61 10.67 -2.89
C ASP A 27 -5.55 11.83 -2.61
N ILE A 28 -5.05 12.96 -2.12
CA ILE A 28 -5.86 14.18 -1.94
C ILE A 28 -6.46 14.63 -3.28
N GLN A 29 -5.65 14.63 -4.34
CA GLN A 29 -6.10 15.00 -5.68
C GLN A 29 -7.13 14.03 -6.26
N ALA A 30 -6.95 12.72 -6.02
CA ALA A 30 -7.83 11.66 -6.51
C ALA A 30 -9.09 11.44 -5.64
N TRP A 31 -9.20 12.12 -4.49
CA TRP A 31 -10.26 11.88 -3.50
C TRP A 31 -11.68 12.05 -4.05
N LYS A 32 -11.90 12.99 -4.95
CA LYS A 32 -13.24 13.24 -5.53
C LYS A 32 -13.69 12.22 -6.59
N GLY A 33 -12.88 11.22 -6.88
CA GLY A 33 -13.08 10.22 -7.90
C GLY A 33 -13.06 8.78 -7.37
N PRO A 34 -12.23 7.91 -7.98
CA PRO A 34 -12.18 6.48 -7.67
C PRO A 34 -11.88 6.13 -6.22
N LEU A 35 -11.07 6.93 -5.51
CA LEU A 35 -10.74 6.69 -4.11
C LEU A 35 -11.94 6.85 -3.18
N LYS A 36 -12.78 7.86 -3.43
CA LYS A 36 -14.02 8.00 -2.66
C LYS A 36 -14.95 6.81 -2.88
N LEU A 37 -15.05 6.34 -4.12
CA LEU A 37 -15.83 5.14 -4.44
C LEU A 37 -15.27 3.91 -3.71
N ALA A 38 -13.95 3.71 -3.71
CA ALA A 38 -13.31 2.63 -2.97
C ALA A 38 -13.62 2.71 -1.47
N THR A 39 -13.53 3.92 -0.90
CA THR A 39 -13.88 4.17 0.51
C THR A 39 -15.33 3.83 0.81
N ASP A 40 -16.27 4.29 -0.01
CA ASP A 40 -17.71 4.03 0.17
C ASP A 40 -18.00 2.50 0.11
N VAL A 41 -17.33 1.78 -0.81
CA VAL A 41 -17.44 0.32 -0.91
C VAL A 41 -16.89 -0.38 0.34
N LEU A 42 -15.70 0.00 0.81
CA LEU A 42 -15.07 -0.61 2.00
C LEU A 42 -15.87 -0.32 3.27
N VAL A 43 -16.36 0.90 3.45
CA VAL A 43 -17.24 1.28 4.57
C VAL A 43 -18.51 0.43 4.54
N GLY A 44 -19.12 0.23 3.38
CA GLY A 44 -20.31 -0.60 3.20
C GLY A 44 -20.05 -2.08 3.51
N LEU A 45 -18.95 -2.65 2.99
CA LEU A 45 -18.59 -4.04 3.22
C LEU A 45 -18.27 -4.35 4.69
N ARG A 46 -17.64 -3.40 5.38
CA ARG A 46 -17.30 -3.52 6.81
C ARG A 46 -18.44 -3.10 7.76
N LYS A 47 -19.58 -2.64 7.21
CA LYS A 47 -20.73 -2.13 7.97
C LYS A 47 -20.36 -1.02 8.95
N LEU A 48 -19.37 -0.20 8.60
CA LEU A 48 -18.94 0.93 9.41
C LEU A 48 -19.95 2.07 9.32
N PRO A 49 -20.13 2.89 10.36
CA PRO A 49 -20.91 4.10 10.30
C PRO A 49 -20.41 5.03 9.20
N LYS A 50 -21.32 5.65 8.46
CA LYS A 50 -20.94 6.63 7.43
C LYS A 50 -20.28 7.84 8.09
N LYS A 51 -19.09 8.19 7.61
CA LYS A 51 -18.30 9.31 8.10
C LYS A 51 -17.88 10.21 6.93
N LYS A 52 -17.79 11.51 7.18
CA LYS A 52 -17.20 12.45 6.22
C LYS A 52 -15.72 12.57 6.51
N PHE A 53 -14.92 12.48 5.46
CA PHE A 53 -13.48 12.67 5.53
C PHE A 53 -13.12 13.98 4.81
N PRO A 54 -12.69 15.04 5.52
CA PRO A 54 -12.33 16.32 4.92
C PRO A 54 -10.92 16.26 4.30
N VAL A 55 -10.70 15.32 3.38
CA VAL A 55 -9.38 15.00 2.80
C VAL A 55 -8.74 16.23 2.14
N GLU A 56 -9.55 17.16 1.64
CA GLU A 56 -9.10 18.42 1.06
C GLU A 56 -8.41 19.37 2.05
N THR A 57 -8.57 19.13 3.36
CA THR A 57 -7.92 19.91 4.42
C THR A 57 -6.65 19.27 4.93
N TYR A 58 -6.31 18.06 4.48
CA TYR A 58 -5.12 17.35 4.93
C TYR A 58 -3.85 17.96 4.32
N VAL A 59 -2.76 17.85 5.06
CA VAL A 59 -1.45 18.35 4.62
C VAL A 59 -0.88 17.39 3.58
N PRO A 60 -0.62 17.87 2.33
CA PRO A 60 -0.08 17.00 1.30
C PRO A 60 1.39 16.66 1.58
N VAL A 61 1.74 15.37 1.44
CA VAL A 61 3.12 14.88 1.47
C VAL A 61 3.52 14.28 0.12
N THR A 62 4.81 14.36 -0.19
CA THR A 62 5.45 13.81 -1.40
C THR A 62 6.77 13.15 -1.03
N GLY A 63 7.46 12.51 -1.95
CA GLY A 63 8.77 11.89 -1.74
C GLY A 63 9.90 12.84 -1.32
N HIS A 64 9.65 14.16 -1.30
CA HIS A 64 10.62 15.16 -0.79
C HIS A 64 10.25 15.67 0.61
N THR A 65 9.13 15.20 1.16
CA THR A 65 8.66 15.65 2.47
C THR A 65 9.49 15.01 3.58
N ARG A 66 9.88 15.82 4.54
CA ARG A 66 10.50 15.41 5.79
C ARG A 66 9.65 15.94 6.95
N ILE A 67 9.20 15.05 7.81
CA ILE A 67 8.35 15.40 8.96
C ILE A 67 9.24 15.43 10.18
N ASP A 68 9.44 16.61 10.75
CA ASP A 68 10.20 16.80 12.00
C ASP A 68 9.27 16.56 13.20
N LEU A 69 9.65 15.61 14.04
CA LEU A 69 8.96 15.26 15.27
C LEU A 69 9.64 15.84 16.54
N GLY A 70 10.52 16.81 16.38
CA GLY A 70 11.26 17.38 17.51
C GLY A 70 12.39 16.48 18.00
N GLY A 71 13.34 16.18 17.12
CA GLY A 71 14.51 15.32 17.42
C GLY A 71 14.49 13.94 16.75
N ASN A 72 13.50 13.71 15.92
CA ASN A 72 13.44 12.62 14.94
C ASN A 72 12.79 13.12 13.66
N VAL A 73 13.36 12.80 12.52
CA VAL A 73 12.84 13.19 11.20
C VAL A 73 12.38 11.96 10.47
N ILE A 74 11.12 11.96 10.05
CA ILE A 74 10.53 10.92 9.23
C ILE A 74 10.64 11.32 7.76
N GLU A 75 11.24 10.46 6.95
CA GLU A 75 11.31 10.63 5.50
C GLU A 75 10.10 9.99 4.82
N VAL A 76 9.61 10.61 3.75
CA VAL A 76 8.50 10.09 2.95
C VAL A 76 9.03 9.52 1.65
N ILE A 77 8.63 8.31 1.30
CA ILE A 77 8.88 7.67 -0.01
C ILE A 77 7.54 7.43 -0.70
N GLU A 78 7.40 7.90 -1.94
CA GLU A 78 6.20 7.63 -2.73
C GLU A 78 6.20 6.17 -3.22
N ALA A 79 5.05 5.51 -3.11
CA ALA A 79 4.84 4.13 -3.53
C ALA A 79 3.45 3.97 -4.18
N PRO A 80 3.17 4.71 -5.27
CA PRO A 80 1.87 4.64 -5.93
C PRO A 80 1.60 3.23 -6.45
N GLY A 81 0.36 2.76 -6.27
CA GLY A 81 -0.05 1.41 -6.68
C GLY A 81 -1.39 1.04 -6.09
N HIS A 82 -1.41 0.62 -4.84
CA HIS A 82 -2.60 0.33 -4.08
C HIS A 82 -3.56 1.54 -4.01
N THR A 83 -3.00 2.74 -3.82
CA THR A 83 -3.64 4.01 -4.18
C THR A 83 -2.66 4.87 -4.98
N PRO A 84 -3.13 5.91 -5.72
CA PRO A 84 -2.24 6.82 -6.46
C PRO A 84 -1.27 7.57 -5.56
N GLY A 85 -1.66 7.86 -4.32
CA GLY A 85 -0.89 8.61 -3.35
C GLY A 85 -0.37 7.78 -2.19
N SER A 86 -0.29 6.45 -2.33
CA SER A 86 0.37 5.61 -1.33
C SER A 86 1.79 6.08 -1.06
N VAL A 87 2.16 6.18 0.21
CA VAL A 87 3.50 6.57 0.67
C VAL A 87 3.98 5.63 1.76
N LEU A 88 5.30 5.49 1.86
CA LEU A 88 5.98 4.87 2.99
C LEU A 88 6.57 5.97 3.88
N TYR A 89 6.68 5.66 5.17
CA TYR A 89 7.36 6.50 6.14
C TYR A 89 8.60 5.79 6.66
N VAL A 90 9.77 6.42 6.57
CA VAL A 90 11.06 5.89 7.03
C VAL A 90 11.49 6.61 8.29
N ASP A 91 11.66 5.87 9.36
CA ASP A 91 12.24 6.32 10.63
C ASP A 91 13.68 5.83 10.73
N HIS A 92 14.63 6.68 10.36
CA HIS A 92 16.04 6.36 10.39
C HIS A 92 16.59 6.15 11.81
N LYS A 93 16.02 6.87 12.79
CA LYS A 93 16.46 6.78 14.19
C LYS A 93 16.16 5.40 14.79
N HIS A 94 14.97 4.84 14.46
CA HIS A 94 14.53 3.54 14.96
C HIS A 94 14.70 2.41 13.94
N ARG A 95 15.25 2.71 12.76
CA ARG A 95 15.49 1.74 11.67
C ARG A 95 14.19 1.00 11.26
N CYS A 96 13.12 1.77 11.03
CA CYS A 96 11.80 1.26 10.68
C CYS A 96 11.31 1.86 9.38
N VAL A 97 10.54 1.07 8.60
CA VAL A 97 9.78 1.52 7.43
C VAL A 97 8.32 1.10 7.60
N PHE A 98 7.42 2.05 7.55
CA PHE A 98 5.98 1.81 7.58
C PHE A 98 5.45 1.80 6.14
N THR A 99 5.10 0.63 5.64
CA THR A 99 4.73 0.44 4.23
C THR A 99 3.23 0.60 3.97
N GLY A 100 2.40 0.54 5.02
CA GLY A 100 0.95 0.43 4.82
C GLY A 100 0.62 -0.74 3.90
N ASP A 101 -0.33 -0.52 2.99
CA ASP A 101 -0.79 -1.54 2.05
C ASP A 101 -0.09 -1.48 0.68
N ALA A 102 0.94 -0.62 0.54
CA ALA A 102 1.62 -0.42 -0.73
C ALA A 102 2.29 -1.68 -1.27
N VAL A 103 2.78 -2.54 -0.36
CA VAL A 103 3.39 -3.84 -0.65
C VAL A 103 2.84 -4.87 0.33
N GLY A 104 2.09 -5.83 -0.12
CA GLY A 104 1.56 -6.90 0.73
C GLY A 104 2.60 -7.95 1.05
N SER A 105 2.43 -8.65 2.17
CA SER A 105 3.25 -9.79 2.59
C SER A 105 2.36 -10.78 3.32
N GLY A 106 2.55 -12.08 3.10
CA GLY A 106 1.72 -13.13 3.68
C GLY A 106 0.23 -13.06 3.35
N MET A 107 -0.30 -11.89 3.31
CA MET A 107 -1.56 -11.50 2.68
C MET A 107 -1.26 -10.75 1.37
N PHE A 108 -2.07 -10.95 0.36
CA PHE A 108 -1.91 -10.31 -0.94
C PHE A 108 -1.93 -8.77 -0.85
N VAL A 109 -1.18 -8.09 -1.71
CA VAL A 109 -1.43 -6.67 -1.98
C VAL A 109 -2.73 -6.53 -2.76
N LEU A 110 -3.67 -5.76 -2.21
CA LEU A 110 -5.00 -5.58 -2.81
C LEU A 110 -4.94 -4.49 -3.88
N MET A 111 -4.84 -4.90 -5.13
CA MET A 111 -4.87 -4.00 -6.30
C MET A 111 -6.23 -3.97 -6.99
N ALA A 112 -7.25 -4.62 -6.45
CA ALA A 112 -8.55 -4.80 -7.11
C ALA A 112 -9.57 -3.69 -6.82
N LEU A 113 -9.25 -2.71 -5.98
CA LEU A 113 -10.14 -1.60 -5.65
C LEU A 113 -10.16 -0.52 -6.75
N PRO A 114 -11.25 0.28 -6.84
CA PRO A 114 -11.25 1.49 -7.65
C PRO A 114 -10.11 2.43 -7.25
N GLY A 115 -9.38 2.97 -8.22
CA GLY A 115 -8.25 3.87 -7.96
C GLY A 115 -6.89 3.18 -7.92
N CYS A 116 -6.82 1.86 -7.74
CA CYS A 116 -5.55 1.15 -7.90
C CYS A 116 -4.97 1.31 -9.31
N LEU A 117 -3.66 1.43 -9.41
CA LEU A 117 -2.96 1.58 -10.69
C LEU A 117 -3.08 0.32 -11.56
N LYS A 118 -2.78 0.47 -12.86
CA LYS A 118 -2.56 -0.67 -13.74
C LYS A 118 -1.30 -1.42 -13.33
N LEU A 119 -1.23 -2.69 -13.68
CA LEU A 119 -0.10 -3.54 -13.30
C LEU A 119 1.24 -3.06 -13.87
N SER A 120 1.25 -2.49 -15.10
CA SER A 120 2.43 -1.86 -15.72
C SER A 120 2.97 -0.71 -14.87
N ASP A 121 2.08 0.23 -14.50
CA ASP A 121 2.43 1.43 -13.75
C ASP A 121 2.86 1.08 -12.32
N TYR A 122 2.18 0.09 -11.71
CA TYR A 122 2.58 -0.42 -10.40
C TYR A 122 3.97 -1.08 -10.44
N ARG A 123 4.28 -1.84 -11.50
CA ARG A 123 5.62 -2.41 -11.66
C ARG A 123 6.70 -1.33 -11.77
N GLU A 124 6.45 -0.24 -12.50
CA GLU A 124 7.37 0.89 -12.57
C GLU A 124 7.55 1.56 -11.19
N SER A 125 6.45 1.76 -10.46
CA SER A 125 6.48 2.24 -9.08
C SER A 125 7.35 1.35 -8.19
N LEU A 126 7.19 0.03 -8.27
CA LEU A 126 8.01 -0.93 -7.51
C LEU A 126 9.50 -0.86 -7.88
N ALA A 127 9.84 -0.61 -9.14
CA ALA A 127 11.24 -0.41 -9.55
C ALA A 127 11.86 0.83 -8.88
N HIS A 128 11.11 1.94 -8.82
CA HIS A 128 11.54 3.15 -8.13
C HIS A 128 11.61 2.94 -6.61
N LEU A 129 10.62 2.23 -6.05
CA LEU A 129 10.57 1.91 -4.63
C LEU A 129 11.77 1.06 -4.19
N LEU A 130 12.13 0.02 -4.95
CA LEU A 130 13.30 -0.83 -4.66
C LEU A 130 14.58 -0.01 -4.60
N LYS A 131 14.76 0.92 -5.54
CA LYS A 131 15.91 1.82 -5.55
C LYS A 131 15.91 2.78 -4.35
N ALA A 132 14.74 3.30 -3.97
CA ALA A 132 14.61 4.19 -2.81
C ALA A 132 14.83 3.45 -1.48
N LEU A 133 14.47 2.18 -1.40
CA LEU A 133 14.63 1.34 -0.21
C LEU A 133 16.03 0.72 -0.07
N GLU A 134 16.88 0.77 -1.10
CA GLU A 134 18.23 0.18 -1.07
C GLU A 134 19.05 0.63 0.16
N PRO A 135 19.10 1.94 0.53
CA PRO A 135 19.86 2.40 1.70
C PRO A 135 19.31 1.94 3.06
N VAL A 136 18.05 1.49 3.10
CA VAL A 136 17.32 1.09 4.30
C VAL A 136 16.80 -0.35 4.21
N SER A 137 17.40 -1.15 3.32
CA SER A 137 16.95 -2.53 3.03
C SER A 137 17.05 -3.48 4.23
N ASP A 138 17.85 -3.15 5.22
CA ASP A 138 18.02 -3.87 6.48
C ASP A 138 17.13 -3.32 7.63
N TYR A 139 16.28 -2.30 7.36
CA TYR A 139 15.33 -1.81 8.34
C TYR A 139 14.15 -2.77 8.46
N ARG A 140 13.58 -2.80 9.67
CA ARG A 140 12.33 -3.54 9.87
C ARG A 140 11.17 -2.84 9.18
N MET A 141 10.45 -3.57 8.34
CA MET A 141 9.27 -3.07 7.64
C MET A 141 7.99 -3.50 8.36
N TYR A 142 7.00 -2.59 8.38
CA TYR A 142 5.70 -2.80 8.99
C TYR A 142 4.60 -2.53 7.97
N GLY A 143 3.77 -3.55 7.71
CA GLY A 143 2.60 -3.43 6.85
C GLY A 143 1.43 -2.71 7.55
N GLY A 144 0.35 -2.48 6.79
CA GLY A 144 -0.84 -1.82 7.30
C GLY A 144 -1.74 -2.71 8.16
N HIS A 145 -1.59 -4.02 8.08
CA HIS A 145 -2.44 -5.00 8.77
C HIS A 145 -1.62 -6.09 9.45
N LEU A 146 -2.11 -6.57 10.60
CA LEU A 146 -1.44 -7.64 11.37
C LEU A 146 -1.25 -8.91 10.53
N ASN A 147 -2.22 -9.25 9.70
CA ASN A 147 -2.17 -10.42 8.81
C ASN A 147 -1.21 -10.27 7.63
N GLN A 148 -0.64 -9.07 7.39
CA GLN A 148 0.45 -8.91 6.43
C GLN A 148 1.79 -9.48 6.92
N GLU A 149 1.86 -9.90 8.17
CA GLU A 149 3.01 -10.65 8.68
C GLU A 149 2.81 -12.17 8.65
N HIS A 150 1.64 -12.65 8.18
CA HIS A 150 1.30 -14.08 8.15
C HIS A 150 0.68 -14.46 6.82
N GLY A 151 1.19 -15.50 6.18
CA GLY A 151 0.62 -16.14 5.01
C GLY A 151 -0.29 -17.31 5.37
N ALA A 152 -1.12 -17.72 4.41
CA ALA A 152 -1.88 -18.94 4.47
C ALA A 152 -1.32 -19.93 3.43
N GLY A 153 -0.87 -21.09 3.87
CA GLY A 153 -0.45 -22.18 2.99
C GLY A 153 -1.66 -22.85 2.30
N GLU A 154 -1.38 -23.76 1.37
CA GLU A 154 -2.40 -24.45 0.55
C GLU A 154 -3.42 -25.24 1.38
N ARG A 155 -3.05 -25.66 2.59
CA ARG A 155 -3.92 -26.41 3.52
C ARG A 155 -4.52 -25.51 4.62
N GLY A 156 -4.36 -24.17 4.50
CA GLY A 156 -4.85 -23.22 5.49
C GLY A 156 -3.95 -23.06 6.72
N GLU A 157 -2.75 -23.65 6.72
CA GLU A 157 -1.75 -23.40 7.76
C GLU A 157 -1.25 -21.94 7.67
N SER A 158 -1.08 -21.32 8.84
CA SER A 158 -0.49 -19.98 8.92
C SER A 158 1.04 -20.10 9.00
N TYR A 159 1.74 -19.28 8.22
CA TYR A 159 3.19 -19.17 8.30
C TYR A 159 3.62 -17.70 8.45
N TYR A 160 4.76 -17.47 9.11
CA TYR A 160 5.29 -16.13 9.30
C TYR A 160 5.97 -15.64 8.01
N ASN A 161 5.46 -14.58 7.45
CA ASN A 161 5.96 -13.95 6.23
C ASN A 161 5.90 -12.42 6.36
N PRO A 162 6.80 -11.81 7.16
CA PRO A 162 6.81 -10.37 7.39
C PRO A 162 7.14 -9.60 6.11
N VAL A 163 6.73 -8.34 6.07
CA VAL A 163 7.14 -7.43 5.00
C VAL A 163 8.65 -7.23 5.07
N THR A 164 9.33 -7.48 3.96
CA THR A 164 10.78 -7.29 3.81
C THR A 164 11.11 -6.80 2.40
N ILE A 165 12.35 -6.43 2.16
CA ILE A 165 12.80 -6.03 0.82
C ILE A 165 12.63 -7.15 -0.21
N GLU A 166 12.78 -8.41 0.18
CA GLU A 166 12.58 -9.57 -0.69
C GLU A 166 11.12 -9.67 -1.16
N VAL A 167 10.15 -9.34 -0.30
CA VAL A 167 8.73 -9.28 -0.71
C VAL A 167 8.52 -8.23 -1.80
N VAL A 168 9.16 -7.07 -1.70
CA VAL A 168 9.09 -6.02 -2.73
C VAL A 168 9.74 -6.49 -4.05
N GLN A 169 10.89 -7.18 -3.97
CA GLN A 169 11.57 -7.77 -5.13
C GLN A 169 10.72 -8.84 -5.82
N ASP A 170 10.13 -9.74 -5.02
CA ASP A 170 9.24 -10.78 -5.53
C ASP A 170 7.98 -10.20 -6.16
N LEU A 171 7.42 -9.14 -5.58
CA LEU A 171 6.27 -8.43 -6.13
C LEU A 171 6.59 -7.75 -7.46
N TYR A 172 7.75 -7.11 -7.59
CA TYR A 172 8.23 -6.55 -8.85
C TYR A 172 8.40 -7.63 -9.92
N THR A 173 8.96 -8.77 -9.55
CA THR A 173 9.14 -9.93 -10.43
C THR A 173 7.79 -10.53 -10.82
N LEU A 174 6.88 -10.70 -9.88
CA LEU A 174 5.51 -11.20 -10.11
C LEU A 174 4.77 -10.33 -11.13
N CYS A 175 4.82 -9.00 -10.96
CA CYS A 175 4.20 -8.08 -11.92
C CYS A 175 4.78 -8.26 -13.33
N GLY A 176 6.10 -8.41 -13.48
CA GLY A 176 6.76 -8.69 -14.75
C GLY A 176 6.26 -9.99 -15.40
N LYS A 177 6.24 -11.07 -14.63
CA LYS A 177 5.77 -12.39 -15.09
C LYS A 177 4.29 -12.41 -15.50
N LEU A 178 3.45 -11.67 -14.79
CA LEU A 178 2.04 -11.50 -15.15
C LEU A 178 1.87 -10.74 -16.47
N LEU A 179 2.62 -9.65 -16.67
CA LEU A 179 2.60 -8.85 -17.91
C LEU A 179 3.11 -9.64 -19.13
N GLN A 180 4.10 -10.49 -18.91
CA GLN A 180 4.67 -11.39 -19.94
C GLN A 180 3.86 -12.67 -20.13
N LYS A 181 2.80 -12.89 -19.31
CA LYS A 181 1.98 -14.11 -19.30
C LYS A 181 2.74 -15.38 -18.95
N GLU A 182 3.87 -15.27 -18.28
CA GLU A 182 4.62 -16.42 -17.73
C GLU A 182 3.90 -17.03 -16.52
N ILE A 183 3.18 -16.19 -15.75
CA ILE A 183 2.25 -16.62 -14.70
C ILE A 183 0.85 -16.19 -15.13
N LEU A 184 -0.10 -17.12 -15.04
CA LEU A 184 -1.51 -16.85 -15.27
C LEU A 184 -2.22 -16.72 -13.92
N PRO A 185 -2.84 -15.57 -13.63
CA PRO A 185 -3.55 -15.39 -12.37
C PRO A 185 -4.83 -16.24 -12.35
N ARG A 186 -5.24 -16.68 -11.16
CA ARG A 186 -6.39 -17.56 -10.92
C ARG A 186 -7.52 -16.80 -10.24
N GLY A 187 -8.75 -17.19 -10.49
CA GLY A 187 -9.94 -16.63 -9.86
C GLY A 187 -11.07 -16.36 -10.86
N LYS A 188 -12.30 -16.27 -10.34
CA LYS A 188 -13.49 -15.99 -11.16
C LYS A 188 -13.93 -14.53 -11.10
N GLY A 189 -13.71 -13.85 -9.99
CA GLY A 189 -14.00 -12.41 -9.80
C GLY A 189 -12.71 -11.61 -9.78
N PHE A 190 -12.11 -11.51 -8.61
CA PHE A 190 -10.74 -11.03 -8.50
C PHE A 190 -9.76 -12.13 -8.90
N LEU A 191 -8.67 -11.71 -9.52
CA LEU A 191 -7.62 -12.59 -9.95
C LEU A 191 -6.49 -12.55 -8.91
N CYS A 192 -6.02 -13.72 -8.49
CA CYS A 192 -4.91 -13.84 -7.54
C CYS A 192 -3.70 -14.48 -8.22
N ALA A 193 -2.52 -14.02 -7.88
CA ALA A 193 -1.25 -14.59 -8.32
C ALA A 193 -0.21 -14.49 -7.20
N GLN A 194 0.74 -15.42 -7.22
CA GLN A 194 1.82 -15.51 -6.24
C GLN A 194 3.14 -15.80 -6.94
N TYR A 195 4.21 -15.23 -6.42
CA TYR A 195 5.59 -15.54 -6.79
C TYR A 195 6.49 -15.29 -5.58
N GLY A 196 7.32 -16.27 -5.23
CA GLY A 196 8.15 -16.20 -4.04
C GLY A 196 7.31 -15.92 -2.79
N ARG A 197 7.62 -14.84 -2.11
CA ARG A 197 6.93 -14.38 -0.88
C ARG A 197 5.80 -13.38 -1.14
N ALA A 198 5.62 -12.94 -2.39
CA ALA A 198 4.65 -11.92 -2.76
C ALA A 198 3.36 -12.53 -3.32
N GLU A 199 2.24 -11.95 -2.91
CA GLU A 199 0.91 -12.23 -3.43
C GLU A 199 0.24 -10.95 -3.91
N ILE A 200 -0.55 -11.03 -4.99
CA ILE A 200 -1.30 -9.91 -5.54
C ILE A 200 -2.72 -10.32 -5.86
N GLN A 201 -3.68 -9.46 -5.53
CA GLN A 201 -5.06 -9.57 -5.97
C GLN A 201 -5.41 -8.37 -6.86
N LEU A 202 -5.94 -8.65 -8.05
CA LEU A 202 -6.17 -7.63 -9.08
C LEU A 202 -7.44 -7.92 -9.90
N ARG A 203 -7.89 -6.92 -10.66
CA ARG A 203 -8.95 -7.07 -11.66
C ARG A 203 -8.34 -7.42 -13.03
N ARG A 204 -9.13 -8.07 -13.87
CA ARG A 204 -8.70 -8.45 -15.23
C ARG A 204 -8.29 -7.26 -16.11
N ASP A 205 -8.93 -6.12 -15.95
CA ASP A 205 -8.64 -4.90 -16.73
C ASP A 205 -7.30 -4.24 -16.38
N GLN A 206 -6.68 -4.63 -15.26
CA GLN A 206 -5.38 -4.13 -14.81
C GLN A 206 -4.19 -4.90 -15.39
N LEU A 207 -4.41 -6.04 -16.03
CA LEU A 207 -3.40 -6.86 -16.71
C LEU A 207 -2.89 -6.27 -18.04
N ARG A 208 -2.96 -4.95 -18.20
CA ARG A 208 -2.58 -4.25 -19.44
C ARG A 208 -1.56 -3.17 -19.14
#